data_68fc8954de1655e38c3cb53fe4bbcdf5
#
_entry.id   68fc8954de1655e38c3cb53fe4bbcdf5
#
_cell.length_a   1.000
_cell.length_b   1.000
_cell.length_c   1.000
_cell.angle_alpha   90.00
_cell.angle_beta   90.00
_cell.angle_gamma   90.00
#
_symmetry.space_group_name_H-M   'P 1'
#
loop_
_entity.id
_entity.type
_entity.pdbx_description
1 polymer ?
#
loop_
_entity_poly.entity_id
_entity_poly.type
_entity_poly.pdbx_seq_one_letter_code
_entity_poly.pdbx_strand_id
1 'polypeptide(L)'
;MNNYTAYVTIKDRIATVILNNPSEGNIIDEGMASTLNSIFIKLNEDENIAVVVISATGPVFSIGRTQISSELSIHERRQILHDLNISDNLTRLRVPTIASINGDAMEHGLEIALCADIRICSTSTRFRCNDLYNGSAFPIDGGTQRLPRVIGTSWTMDMLLTGRIVDAQEALSIGLVNKVVKNDILENTTSELASLIASGATIANQYAKEAVYSGMEINLTDGLRLETDLNVILQSTYDRSEGIKSFLEKRPPIFKGE
;
A
#
# COMPACT_ATOMS: atom_id res chain seq x y z
N MET A 1 21.51 17.66 -5.13
CA MET A 1 20.38 16.75 -5.26
C MET A 1 20.38 15.86 -4.03
N ASN A 2 19.28 15.80 -3.28
CA ASN A 2 19.23 14.96 -2.09
C ASN A 2 19.33 13.50 -2.50
N ASN A 3 20.37 12.83 -2.04
CA ASN A 3 20.69 11.42 -2.37
C ASN A 3 19.88 10.42 -1.49
N TYR A 4 18.63 10.74 -1.17
CA TYR A 4 17.78 9.81 -0.41
C TYR A 4 17.18 8.77 -1.35
N THR A 5 17.31 7.48 -1.00
CA THR A 5 16.74 6.35 -1.75
C THR A 5 15.21 6.26 -1.61
N ALA A 6 14.64 6.91 -0.59
CA ALA A 6 13.20 7.16 -0.44
C ALA A 6 12.99 8.49 0.27
N TYR A 7 11.86 9.15 -0.01
CA TYR A 7 11.47 10.40 0.67
C TYR A 7 9.94 10.57 0.65
N VAL A 8 9.45 11.52 1.44
CA VAL A 8 8.02 11.87 1.51
C VAL A 8 7.81 13.34 1.18
N THR A 9 6.73 13.63 0.46
CA THR A 9 6.20 14.97 0.26
C THR A 9 4.78 15.02 0.81
N ILE A 10 4.41 16.13 1.47
CA ILE A 10 3.08 16.29 2.05
C ILE A 10 2.43 17.53 1.44
N LYS A 11 1.23 17.36 0.92
CA LYS A 11 0.41 18.44 0.38
C LYS A 11 -1.07 18.12 0.61
N ASP A 12 -1.84 19.08 1.06
CA ASP A 12 -3.30 18.98 1.22
C ASP A 12 -3.75 17.72 1.99
N ARG A 13 -3.04 17.39 3.10
CA ARG A 13 -3.27 16.20 3.95
C ARG A 13 -2.95 14.85 3.27
N ILE A 14 -2.32 14.89 2.10
CA ILE A 14 -1.88 13.71 1.34
C ILE A 14 -0.37 13.61 1.47
N ALA A 15 0.12 12.49 2.00
CA ALA A 15 1.54 12.16 2.03
C ALA A 15 1.88 11.25 0.85
N THR A 16 2.79 11.68 -0.01
CA THR A 16 3.31 10.86 -1.11
C THR A 16 4.70 10.36 -0.73
N VAL A 17 4.82 9.06 -0.49
CA VAL A 17 6.08 8.35 -0.23
C VAL A 17 6.62 7.86 -1.55
N ILE A 18 7.86 8.22 -1.85
CA ILE A 18 8.46 8.01 -3.16
C ILE A 18 9.69 7.13 -3.04
N LEU A 19 9.68 5.98 -3.72
CA LEU A 19 10.86 5.15 -3.95
C LEU A 19 11.76 5.88 -4.96
N ASN A 20 13.03 6.14 -4.62
CA ASN A 20 13.88 7.05 -5.40
C ASN A 20 15.29 6.52 -5.61
N ASN A 21 15.40 5.33 -6.15
CA ASN A 21 16.65 4.76 -6.65
C ASN A 21 16.44 4.16 -8.05
N PRO A 22 16.03 5.00 -9.06
CA PRO A 22 15.67 4.50 -10.38
C PRO A 22 16.83 3.86 -11.15
N SER A 23 18.08 4.22 -10.84
CA SER A 23 19.29 3.62 -11.46
C SER A 23 19.45 2.14 -11.10
N GLU A 24 18.98 1.73 -9.94
CA GLU A 24 18.98 0.37 -9.44
C GLU A 24 17.58 -0.29 -9.52
N GLY A 25 16.66 0.29 -10.31
CA GLY A 25 15.29 -0.22 -10.45
C GLY A 25 14.46 -0.16 -9.16
N ASN A 26 14.73 0.81 -8.28
CA ASN A 26 14.08 0.96 -6.98
C ASN A 26 14.15 -0.33 -6.14
N ILE A 27 15.29 -1.02 -6.20
CA ILE A 27 15.54 -2.22 -5.38
C ILE A 27 15.52 -1.83 -3.91
N ILE A 28 14.88 -2.66 -3.11
CA ILE A 28 14.78 -2.46 -1.66
C ILE A 28 16.02 -3.06 -1.00
N ASP A 29 16.91 -2.21 -0.54
CA ASP A 29 18.02 -2.54 0.35
C ASP A 29 17.70 -2.17 1.80
N GLU A 30 18.56 -2.51 2.73
CA GLU A 30 18.38 -2.20 4.16
C GLU A 30 18.27 -0.69 4.42
N GLY A 31 18.98 0.14 3.64
CA GLY A 31 18.93 1.60 3.76
C GLY A 31 17.59 2.17 3.34
N MET A 32 17.04 1.72 2.20
CA MET A 32 15.72 2.10 1.73
C MET A 32 14.63 1.56 2.67
N ALA A 33 14.72 0.32 3.11
CA ALA A 33 13.76 -0.29 4.05
C ALA A 33 13.73 0.49 5.38
N SER A 34 14.88 0.81 5.96
CA SER A 34 14.99 1.62 7.17
C SER A 34 14.39 3.02 7.00
N THR A 35 14.64 3.66 5.85
CA THR A 35 14.10 4.98 5.53
C THR A 35 12.57 4.92 5.40
N LEU A 36 12.04 3.95 4.67
CA LEU A 36 10.59 3.76 4.49
C LEU A 36 9.89 3.47 5.82
N ASN A 37 10.45 2.57 6.64
CA ASN A 37 9.94 2.29 7.98
C ASN A 37 9.88 3.54 8.86
N SER A 38 10.94 4.35 8.85
CA SER A 38 10.98 5.62 9.59
C SER A 38 9.92 6.61 9.09
N ILE A 39 9.67 6.67 7.79
CA ILE A 39 8.62 7.50 7.19
C ILE A 39 7.25 7.01 7.64
N PHE A 40 6.94 5.71 7.52
CA PHE A 40 5.62 5.16 7.87
C PHE A 40 5.30 5.32 9.36
N ILE A 41 6.28 5.14 10.25
CA ILE A 41 6.10 5.40 11.69
C ILE A 41 5.66 6.85 11.91
N LYS A 42 6.39 7.82 11.34
CA LYS A 42 6.06 9.24 11.48
C LYS A 42 4.70 9.60 10.89
N LEU A 43 4.37 9.04 9.72
CA LEU A 43 3.06 9.28 9.08
C LEU A 43 1.90 8.69 9.89
N ASN A 44 2.12 7.59 10.59
CA ASN A 44 1.09 6.99 11.46
C ASN A 44 0.84 7.79 12.74
N GLU A 45 1.82 8.61 13.18
CA GLU A 45 1.73 9.51 14.32
C GLU A 45 1.16 10.89 13.95
N ASP A 46 1.15 11.26 12.66
CA ASP A 46 0.68 12.57 12.19
C ASP A 46 -0.82 12.55 11.91
N GLU A 47 -1.60 13.15 12.82
CA GLU A 47 -3.06 13.24 12.72
C GLU A 47 -3.54 14.15 11.56
N ASN A 48 -2.66 14.97 10.98
CA ASN A 48 -3.01 15.81 9.83
C ASN A 48 -3.03 15.04 8.51
N ILE A 49 -2.49 13.83 8.45
CA ILE A 49 -2.49 13.02 7.25
C ILE A 49 -3.84 12.31 7.10
N ALA A 50 -4.43 12.40 5.92
CA ALA A 50 -5.69 11.74 5.58
C ALA A 50 -5.51 10.57 4.60
N VAL A 51 -4.45 10.58 3.78
CA VAL A 51 -4.17 9.54 2.77
C VAL A 51 -2.65 9.43 2.58
N VAL A 52 -2.17 8.21 2.38
CA VAL A 52 -0.79 7.96 1.98
C VAL A 52 -0.77 7.36 0.57
N VAL A 53 0.00 7.97 -0.32
CA VAL A 53 0.28 7.45 -1.67
C VAL A 53 1.70 6.89 -1.68
N ILE A 54 1.88 5.69 -2.23
CA ILE A 54 3.19 5.09 -2.47
C ILE A 54 3.46 5.14 -3.95
N SER A 55 4.53 5.78 -4.36
CA SER A 55 4.92 6.00 -5.75
C SER A 55 6.41 5.73 -5.94
N ALA A 56 6.89 5.79 -7.18
CA ALA A 56 8.29 5.59 -7.49
C ALA A 56 8.77 6.50 -8.61
N THR A 57 10.04 6.87 -8.59
CA THR A 57 10.72 7.58 -9.68
C THR A 57 11.24 6.61 -10.74
N GLY A 58 11.42 7.11 -11.96
CA GLY A 58 11.97 6.31 -13.07
C GLY A 58 10.95 5.39 -13.74
N PRO A 59 11.43 4.40 -14.53
CA PRO A 59 10.57 3.60 -15.40
C PRO A 59 9.87 2.42 -14.72
N VAL A 60 10.26 2.06 -13.51
CA VAL A 60 9.73 0.91 -12.75
C VAL A 60 9.29 1.32 -11.36
N PHE A 61 8.33 0.61 -10.79
CA PHE A 61 7.93 0.81 -9.40
C PHE A 61 8.99 0.23 -8.45
N SER A 62 9.27 -1.07 -8.53
CA SER A 62 10.39 -1.73 -7.87
C SER A 62 10.60 -3.13 -8.46
N ILE A 63 11.87 -3.50 -8.68
CA ILE A 63 12.23 -4.82 -9.19
C ILE A 63 12.46 -5.86 -8.09
N GLY A 64 12.24 -5.49 -6.83
CA GLY A 64 12.38 -6.41 -5.71
C GLY A 64 13.33 -5.91 -4.62
N ARG A 65 14.05 -6.80 -3.99
CA ARG A 65 14.99 -6.51 -2.89
C ARG A 65 16.39 -7.01 -3.19
N THR A 66 17.36 -6.51 -2.42
CA THR A 66 18.73 -7.00 -2.45
C THR A 66 18.78 -8.51 -2.15
N GLN A 67 19.57 -9.24 -2.93
CA GLN A 67 19.81 -10.65 -2.68
C GLN A 67 20.66 -10.85 -1.42
N ILE A 68 20.28 -11.84 -0.62
CA ILE A 68 21.00 -12.18 0.61
C ILE A 68 22.02 -13.27 0.29
N SER A 69 23.29 -13.04 0.66
CA SER A 69 24.36 -13.98 0.42
C SER A 69 24.09 -15.36 1.06
N SER A 70 24.37 -16.41 0.30
CA SER A 70 24.31 -17.79 0.81
C SER A 70 25.44 -18.16 1.78
N GLU A 71 26.47 -17.33 1.90
CA GLU A 71 27.61 -17.54 2.80
C GLU A 71 27.29 -17.12 4.25
N LEU A 72 26.27 -16.29 4.46
CA LEU A 72 25.84 -15.85 5.78
C LEU A 72 25.20 -16.98 6.58
N SER A 73 25.37 -16.93 7.89
CA SER A 73 24.69 -17.84 8.82
C SER A 73 23.17 -17.66 8.77
N ILE A 74 22.42 -18.65 9.24
CA ILE A 74 20.96 -18.57 9.33
C ILE A 74 20.52 -17.38 10.19
N HIS A 75 21.26 -17.08 11.25
CA HIS A 75 20.94 -15.96 12.15
C HIS A 75 21.11 -14.61 11.44
N GLU A 76 22.22 -14.40 10.75
CA GLU A 76 22.47 -13.16 9.98
C GLU A 76 21.42 -12.97 8.87
N ARG A 77 21.10 -14.03 8.12
CA ARG A 77 20.04 -13.96 7.08
C ARG A 77 18.67 -13.59 7.68
N ARG A 78 18.33 -14.17 8.84
CA ARG A 78 17.08 -13.84 9.53
C ARG A 78 17.05 -12.38 9.95
N GLN A 79 18.16 -11.84 10.44
CA GLN A 79 18.25 -10.43 10.82
C GLN A 79 18.05 -9.52 9.60
N ILE A 80 18.76 -9.79 8.48
CA ILE A 80 18.60 -9.01 7.24
C ILE A 80 17.16 -9.09 6.72
N LEU A 81 16.53 -10.26 6.73
CA LEU A 81 15.12 -10.40 6.32
C LEU A 81 14.18 -9.58 7.20
N HIS A 82 14.46 -9.50 8.50
CA HIS A 82 13.72 -8.65 9.43
C HIS A 82 13.93 -7.17 9.11
N ASP A 83 15.17 -6.75 8.81
CA ASP A 83 15.53 -5.36 8.53
C ASP A 83 15.00 -4.90 7.16
N LEU A 84 14.79 -5.83 6.23
CA LEU A 84 14.15 -5.59 4.93
C LEU A 84 12.61 -5.55 5.00
N ASN A 85 11.99 -5.95 6.13
CA ASN A 85 10.54 -5.96 6.28
C ASN A 85 10.00 -4.51 6.30
N ILE A 86 9.04 -4.22 5.44
CA ILE A 86 8.38 -2.92 5.31
C ILE A 86 6.90 -3.06 5.65
N SER A 87 6.34 -4.24 5.42
CA SER A 87 4.89 -4.47 5.51
C SER A 87 4.32 -4.16 6.88
N ASP A 88 5.07 -4.40 7.96
CA ASP A 88 4.60 -4.20 9.32
C ASP A 88 4.23 -2.74 9.59
N ASN A 89 5.07 -1.79 9.18
CA ASN A 89 4.80 -0.36 9.39
C ASN A 89 3.84 0.21 8.32
N LEU A 90 3.94 -0.25 7.07
CA LEU A 90 3.06 0.20 6.00
C LEU A 90 1.60 -0.19 6.25
N THR A 91 1.35 -1.42 6.68
CA THR A 91 -0.02 -1.89 6.94
C THR A 91 -0.62 -1.40 8.26
N ARG A 92 0.22 -0.91 9.17
CA ARG A 92 -0.24 -0.24 10.41
C ARG A 92 -0.70 1.20 10.20
N LEU A 93 -0.50 1.77 9.01
CA LEU A 93 -1.04 3.09 8.71
C LEU A 93 -2.56 3.08 8.86
N ARG A 94 -3.05 3.92 9.78
CA ARG A 94 -4.49 4.03 10.06
C ARG A 94 -5.27 4.61 8.89
N VAL A 95 -4.66 5.53 8.15
CA VAL A 95 -5.26 6.20 7.00
C VAL A 95 -5.25 5.31 5.75
N PRO A 96 -6.17 5.52 4.79
CA PRO A 96 -6.14 4.85 3.50
C PRO A 96 -4.83 5.01 2.75
N THR A 97 -4.42 3.95 2.05
CA THR A 97 -3.17 3.88 1.29
C THR A 97 -3.43 3.55 -0.18
N ILE A 98 -2.72 4.22 -1.08
CA ILE A 98 -2.83 4.01 -2.53
C ILE A 98 -1.45 3.69 -3.09
N ALA A 99 -1.28 2.56 -3.78
CA ALA A 99 -0.10 2.30 -4.59
C ALA A 99 -0.30 2.86 -6.02
N SER A 100 0.56 3.79 -6.41
CA SER A 100 0.65 4.38 -7.75
C SER A 100 1.78 3.73 -8.51
N ILE A 101 1.45 2.71 -9.30
CA ILE A 101 2.41 1.77 -9.90
C ILE A 101 2.71 2.20 -11.34
N ASN A 102 3.83 2.91 -11.51
CA ASN A 102 4.21 3.53 -12.78
C ASN A 102 4.87 2.59 -13.79
N GLY A 103 5.30 1.41 -13.36
CA GLY A 103 5.98 0.40 -14.17
C GLY A 103 6.08 -0.91 -13.43
N ASP A 104 7.04 -1.74 -13.77
CA ASP A 104 7.20 -3.08 -13.22
C ASP A 104 7.22 -3.11 -11.69
N ALA A 105 6.39 -3.96 -11.11
CA ALA A 105 6.35 -4.28 -9.68
C ALA A 105 6.64 -5.77 -9.51
N MET A 106 7.90 -6.08 -9.23
CA MET A 106 8.43 -7.43 -9.19
C MET A 106 8.79 -7.85 -7.77
N GLU A 107 8.64 -9.12 -7.43
CA GLU A 107 9.13 -9.74 -6.20
C GLU A 107 8.66 -8.93 -4.96
N HIS A 108 9.61 -8.45 -4.15
CA HIS A 108 9.33 -7.59 -2.99
C HIS A 108 8.59 -6.27 -3.37
N GLY A 109 8.81 -5.75 -4.59
CA GLY A 109 8.06 -4.60 -5.10
C GLY A 109 6.56 -4.88 -5.27
N LEU A 110 6.20 -6.10 -5.71
CA LEU A 110 4.81 -6.56 -5.72
C LEU A 110 4.27 -6.67 -4.29
N GLU A 111 5.04 -7.22 -3.34
CA GLU A 111 4.62 -7.35 -1.94
C GLU A 111 4.32 -5.99 -1.30
N ILE A 112 5.15 -4.96 -1.58
CA ILE A 112 4.89 -3.58 -1.13
C ILE A 112 3.57 -3.04 -1.73
N ALA A 113 3.35 -3.26 -3.03
CA ALA A 113 2.10 -2.84 -3.67
C ALA A 113 0.87 -3.53 -3.06
N LEU A 114 1.00 -4.80 -2.63
CA LEU A 114 -0.06 -5.55 -1.95
C LEU A 114 -0.38 -5.03 -0.54
N CYS A 115 0.52 -4.29 0.09
CA CYS A 115 0.27 -3.66 1.39
C CYS A 115 -0.64 -2.44 1.31
N ALA A 116 -0.80 -1.84 0.12
CA ALA A 116 -1.71 -0.72 -0.07
C ALA A 116 -3.17 -1.18 -0.17
N ASP A 117 -4.11 -0.33 0.26
CA ASP A 117 -5.55 -0.61 0.19
C ASP A 117 -6.04 -0.59 -1.26
N ILE A 118 -5.56 0.38 -2.04
CA ILE A 118 -5.93 0.58 -3.45
C ILE A 118 -4.67 0.56 -4.31
N ARG A 119 -4.74 -0.10 -5.47
CA ARG A 119 -3.65 -0.18 -6.45
C ARG A 119 -4.12 0.37 -7.79
N ILE A 120 -3.42 1.41 -8.28
CA ILE A 120 -3.60 1.97 -9.63
C ILE A 120 -2.30 1.75 -10.37
N CYS A 121 -2.35 1.18 -11.57
CA CYS A 121 -1.14 0.96 -12.35
C CYS A 121 -1.21 1.57 -13.75
N SER A 122 -0.05 1.73 -14.34
CA SER A 122 0.09 2.14 -15.73
C SER A 122 -0.18 0.97 -16.68
N THR A 123 -0.53 1.27 -17.94
CA THR A 123 -0.71 0.24 -18.98
C THR A 123 0.56 -0.55 -19.29
N SER A 124 1.74 -0.03 -18.96
CA SER A 124 3.03 -0.70 -19.15
C SER A 124 3.46 -1.57 -17.96
N THR A 125 2.71 -1.55 -16.87
CA THR A 125 3.05 -2.28 -15.65
C THR A 125 2.97 -3.79 -15.86
N ARG A 126 3.96 -4.48 -15.32
CA ARG A 126 4.01 -5.93 -15.22
C ARG A 126 4.24 -6.34 -13.78
N PHE A 127 3.61 -7.43 -13.39
CA PHE A 127 3.72 -8.01 -12.05
C PHE A 127 4.33 -9.40 -12.13
N ARG A 128 5.18 -9.74 -11.16
CA ARG A 128 5.83 -11.04 -11.10
C ARG A 128 6.26 -11.38 -9.68
N CYS A 129 6.23 -12.67 -9.35
CA CYS A 129 6.87 -13.23 -8.19
C CYS A 129 7.61 -14.51 -8.61
N ASN A 130 8.87 -14.39 -9.02
CA ASN A 130 9.66 -15.44 -9.65
C ASN A 130 10.76 -16.01 -8.74
N ASP A 131 11.02 -15.35 -7.62
CA ASP A 131 12.06 -15.76 -6.68
C ASP A 131 11.88 -17.21 -6.21
N LEU A 132 10.64 -17.61 -5.95
CA LEU A 132 10.29 -18.96 -5.55
C LEU A 132 10.58 -19.97 -6.69
N TYR A 133 10.14 -19.65 -7.92
CA TYR A 133 10.35 -20.51 -9.08
C TYR A 133 11.83 -20.74 -9.38
N ASN A 134 12.64 -19.69 -9.28
CA ASN A 134 14.08 -19.75 -9.49
C ASN A 134 14.85 -20.36 -8.27
N GLY A 135 14.18 -20.57 -7.15
CA GLY A 135 14.84 -21.00 -5.91
C GLY A 135 15.79 -19.96 -5.31
N SER A 136 15.67 -18.69 -5.71
CA SER A 136 16.54 -17.60 -5.26
C SER A 136 16.12 -17.03 -3.92
N ALA A 137 14.81 -16.93 -3.67
CA ALA A 137 14.27 -16.39 -2.43
C ALA A 137 12.83 -16.88 -2.15
N PHE A 138 12.34 -16.54 -0.97
CA PHE A 138 10.95 -16.74 -0.56
C PHE A 138 10.34 -15.37 -0.20
N PRO A 139 9.06 -15.12 -0.49
CA PRO A 139 8.37 -13.91 -0.09
C PRO A 139 8.49 -13.62 1.41
N ILE A 140 8.62 -12.34 1.79
CA ILE A 140 8.79 -11.91 3.19
C ILE A 140 7.73 -10.92 3.67
N ASP A 141 7.13 -10.17 2.76
CA ASP A 141 6.17 -9.08 3.06
C ASP A 141 4.75 -9.39 2.58
N GLY A 142 4.44 -10.65 2.34
CA GLY A 142 3.07 -11.09 2.14
C GLY A 142 2.74 -11.69 0.79
N GLY A 143 3.72 -12.00 -0.06
CA GLY A 143 3.48 -12.66 -1.35
C GLY A 143 2.70 -13.97 -1.23
N THR A 144 2.90 -14.73 -0.15
CA THR A 144 2.13 -15.95 0.13
C THR A 144 0.87 -15.72 0.96
N GLN A 145 0.72 -14.57 1.60
CA GLN A 145 -0.38 -14.28 2.52
C GLN A 145 -1.36 -13.22 1.97
N ARG A 146 -0.85 -12.12 1.42
CA ARG A 146 -1.67 -11.01 0.89
C ARG A 146 -2.18 -11.32 -0.51
N LEU A 147 -1.31 -11.87 -1.38
CA LEU A 147 -1.70 -12.18 -2.76
C LEU A 147 -2.93 -13.08 -2.85
N PRO A 148 -3.04 -14.23 -2.11
CA PRO A 148 -4.25 -15.07 -2.17
C PRO A 148 -5.50 -14.38 -1.60
N ARG A 149 -5.36 -13.42 -0.69
CA ARG A 149 -6.49 -12.63 -0.19
C ARG A 149 -6.98 -11.61 -1.22
N VAL A 150 -6.13 -11.21 -2.16
CA VAL A 150 -6.46 -10.24 -3.22
C VAL A 150 -6.99 -10.93 -4.47
N ILE A 151 -6.29 -11.96 -4.98
CA ILE A 151 -6.61 -12.59 -6.28
C ILE A 151 -7.10 -14.05 -6.16
N GLY A 152 -7.25 -14.55 -4.95
CA GLY A 152 -7.59 -15.95 -4.71
C GLY A 152 -6.40 -16.91 -4.85
N THR A 153 -6.58 -18.12 -4.32
CA THR A 153 -5.50 -19.10 -4.21
C THR A 153 -5.04 -19.62 -5.56
N SER A 154 -5.93 -19.83 -6.53
CA SER A 154 -5.59 -20.39 -7.83
C SER A 154 -4.65 -19.49 -8.63
N TRP A 155 -4.97 -18.21 -8.76
CA TRP A 155 -4.11 -17.24 -9.44
C TRP A 155 -2.79 -17.03 -8.71
N THR A 156 -2.83 -17.05 -7.37
CA THR A 156 -1.60 -16.96 -6.55
C THR A 156 -0.68 -18.15 -6.82
N MET A 157 -1.19 -19.37 -6.80
CA MET A 157 -0.38 -20.56 -7.06
C MET A 157 0.18 -20.56 -8.48
N ASP A 158 -0.61 -20.13 -9.47
CA ASP A 158 -0.13 -19.99 -10.84
C ASP A 158 1.04 -18.99 -10.92
N MET A 159 0.94 -17.80 -10.33
CA MET A 159 2.01 -16.80 -10.33
C MET A 159 3.26 -17.29 -9.58
N LEU A 160 3.10 -17.86 -8.38
CA LEU A 160 4.22 -18.26 -7.53
C LEU A 160 4.95 -19.50 -8.07
N LEU A 161 4.23 -20.50 -8.57
CA LEU A 161 4.84 -21.76 -9.01
C LEU A 161 5.43 -21.69 -10.42
N THR A 162 4.89 -20.82 -11.29
CA THR A 162 5.38 -20.68 -12.66
C THR A 162 6.34 -19.50 -12.82
N GLY A 163 6.32 -18.54 -11.89
CA GLY A 163 7.08 -17.30 -12.00
C GLY A 163 6.71 -16.46 -13.21
N ARG A 164 5.51 -16.66 -13.78
CA ARG A 164 5.09 -15.95 -14.97
C ARG A 164 4.84 -14.46 -14.73
N ILE A 165 4.87 -13.72 -15.80
CA ILE A 165 4.51 -12.30 -15.80
C ILE A 165 2.98 -12.18 -15.95
N VAL A 166 2.39 -11.27 -15.17
CA VAL A 166 1.01 -10.80 -15.28
C VAL A 166 1.07 -9.36 -15.78
N ASP A 167 0.46 -9.05 -16.91
CA ASP A 167 0.38 -7.69 -17.44
C ASP A 167 -0.71 -6.87 -16.75
N ALA A 168 -0.79 -5.58 -17.06
CA ALA A 168 -1.72 -4.66 -16.43
C ALA A 168 -3.19 -5.02 -16.65
N GLN A 169 -3.56 -5.53 -17.85
CA GLN A 169 -4.94 -5.87 -18.16
C GLN A 169 -5.35 -7.17 -17.47
N GLU A 170 -4.48 -8.16 -17.46
CA GLU A 170 -4.71 -9.38 -16.69
C GLU A 170 -4.81 -9.06 -15.19
N ALA A 171 -3.89 -8.21 -14.67
CA ALA A 171 -3.92 -7.76 -13.28
C ALA A 171 -5.27 -7.11 -12.88
N LEU A 172 -5.85 -6.32 -13.78
CA LEU A 172 -7.20 -5.78 -13.58
C LEU A 172 -8.26 -6.88 -13.59
N SER A 173 -8.18 -7.82 -14.52
CA SER A 173 -9.19 -8.88 -14.67
C SER A 173 -9.24 -9.84 -13.49
N ILE A 174 -8.09 -10.11 -12.85
CA ILE A 174 -7.98 -11.00 -11.68
C ILE A 174 -8.13 -10.26 -10.33
N GLY A 175 -8.33 -8.94 -10.36
CA GLY A 175 -8.49 -8.11 -9.15
C GLY A 175 -7.18 -7.73 -8.45
N LEU A 176 -6.02 -7.95 -9.08
CA LEU A 176 -4.73 -7.55 -8.51
C LEU A 176 -4.61 -6.03 -8.41
N VAL A 177 -5.18 -5.29 -9.37
CA VAL A 177 -5.25 -3.83 -9.34
C VAL A 177 -6.68 -3.34 -9.51
N ASN A 178 -6.96 -2.16 -8.97
CA ASN A 178 -8.29 -1.55 -9.01
C ASN A 178 -8.52 -0.74 -10.29
N LYS A 179 -7.43 -0.23 -10.90
CA LYS A 179 -7.53 0.61 -12.10
C LYS A 179 -6.23 0.54 -12.91
N VAL A 180 -6.39 0.55 -14.25
CA VAL A 180 -5.30 0.67 -15.21
C VAL A 180 -5.49 1.94 -16.03
N VAL A 181 -4.46 2.75 -16.14
CA VAL A 181 -4.48 4.02 -16.89
C VAL A 181 -3.22 4.16 -17.75
N LYS A 182 -3.21 5.08 -18.70
CA LYS A 182 -1.98 5.42 -19.42
C LYS A 182 -0.96 6.03 -18.49
N ASN A 183 0.33 5.84 -18.79
CA ASN A 183 1.43 6.30 -17.97
C ASN A 183 1.38 7.81 -17.72
N ASP A 184 1.05 8.60 -18.72
CA ASP A 184 1.01 10.06 -18.71
C ASP A 184 -0.11 10.64 -17.81
N ILE A 185 -1.13 9.86 -17.48
CA ILE A 185 -2.24 10.28 -16.60
C ILE A 185 -2.25 9.58 -15.24
N LEU A 186 -1.30 8.67 -14.95
CA LEU A 186 -1.28 7.90 -13.72
C LEU A 186 -1.19 8.79 -12.48
N GLU A 187 -0.26 9.73 -12.47
CA GLU A 187 -0.06 10.66 -11.36
C GLU A 187 -1.31 11.50 -11.10
N ASN A 188 -1.91 12.06 -12.17
CA ASN A 188 -3.14 12.84 -12.06
C ASN A 188 -4.31 12.01 -11.52
N THR A 189 -4.50 10.80 -12.07
CA THR A 189 -5.57 9.88 -11.62
C THR A 189 -5.40 9.49 -10.16
N THR A 190 -4.17 9.23 -9.72
CA THR A 190 -3.87 8.91 -8.32
C THR A 190 -4.13 10.10 -7.41
N SER A 191 -3.70 11.31 -7.83
CA SER A 191 -3.92 12.56 -7.09
C SER A 191 -5.41 12.89 -6.94
N GLU A 192 -6.20 12.71 -8.00
CA GLU A 192 -7.66 12.90 -7.95
C GLU A 192 -8.32 11.94 -6.95
N LEU A 193 -7.95 10.65 -6.96
CA LEU A 193 -8.48 9.69 -6.01
C LEU A 193 -8.03 10.01 -4.57
N ALA A 194 -6.76 10.34 -4.37
CA ALA A 194 -6.24 10.71 -3.06
C ALA A 194 -6.95 11.96 -2.52
N SER A 195 -7.17 12.97 -3.37
CA SER A 195 -7.91 14.19 -3.01
C SER A 195 -9.37 13.89 -2.66
N LEU A 196 -10.02 13.01 -3.40
CA LEU A 196 -11.39 12.56 -3.12
C LEU A 196 -11.47 11.92 -1.72
N ILE A 197 -10.55 11.00 -1.41
CA ILE A 197 -10.51 10.31 -0.10
C ILE A 197 -10.17 11.32 1.02
N ALA A 198 -9.18 12.20 0.80
CA ALA A 198 -8.76 13.20 1.78
C ALA A 198 -9.83 14.25 2.09
N SER A 199 -10.78 14.50 1.17
CA SER A 199 -11.92 15.37 1.38
C SER A 199 -13.02 14.76 2.25
N GLY A 200 -12.97 13.46 2.50
CA GLY A 200 -13.90 12.74 3.37
C GLY A 200 -13.56 12.88 4.87
N ALA A 201 -14.46 12.38 5.72
CA ALA A 201 -14.24 12.31 7.16
C ALA A 201 -13.12 11.31 7.48
N THR A 202 -11.98 11.81 7.94
CA THR A 202 -10.75 11.01 8.10
C THR A 202 -10.93 9.86 9.09
N ILE A 203 -11.57 10.11 10.25
CA ILE A 203 -11.81 9.06 11.26
C ILE A 203 -12.73 7.98 10.70
N ALA A 204 -13.75 8.34 9.92
CA ALA A 204 -14.63 7.37 9.29
C ALA A 204 -13.88 6.48 8.28
N ASN A 205 -12.97 7.06 7.49
CA ASN A 205 -12.12 6.31 6.57
C ASN A 205 -11.17 5.34 7.31
N GLN A 206 -10.59 5.78 8.45
CA GLN A 206 -9.74 4.93 9.31
C GLN A 206 -10.53 3.75 9.87
N TYR A 207 -11.73 4.00 10.41
CA TYR A 207 -12.57 2.95 10.97
C TYR A 207 -13.14 2.01 9.91
N ALA A 208 -13.43 2.50 8.70
CA ALA A 208 -13.80 1.63 7.59
C ALA A 208 -12.66 0.66 7.22
N LYS A 209 -11.43 1.17 7.18
CA LYS A 209 -10.23 0.34 6.96
C LYS A 209 -10.06 -0.68 8.08
N GLU A 210 -10.15 -0.27 9.35
CA GLU A 210 -10.05 -1.14 10.51
C GLU A 210 -11.13 -2.23 10.49
N ALA A 211 -12.40 -1.86 10.25
CA ALA A 211 -13.51 -2.80 10.19
C ALA A 211 -13.31 -3.88 9.12
N VAL A 212 -12.81 -3.49 7.94
CA VAL A 212 -12.55 -4.44 6.84
C VAL A 212 -11.41 -5.39 7.19
N TYR A 213 -10.24 -4.86 7.57
CA TYR A 213 -9.07 -5.72 7.80
C TYR A 213 -9.21 -6.58 9.06
N SER A 214 -9.62 -6.00 10.18
CA SER A 214 -9.82 -6.74 11.43
C SER A 214 -11.00 -7.71 11.32
N GLY A 215 -12.07 -7.31 10.61
CA GLY A 215 -13.23 -8.15 10.38
C GLY A 215 -12.92 -9.40 9.55
N MET A 216 -11.95 -9.34 8.63
CA MET A 216 -11.52 -10.51 7.86
C MET A 216 -10.70 -11.54 8.65
N GLU A 217 -10.19 -11.18 9.81
CA GLU A 217 -9.38 -12.08 10.66
C GLU A 217 -10.22 -12.73 11.79
N ILE A 218 -11.50 -12.37 11.93
CA ILE A 218 -12.42 -12.88 12.93
C ILE A 218 -13.66 -13.50 12.28
N ASN A 219 -14.51 -14.19 13.06
CA ASN A 219 -15.77 -14.68 12.51
C ASN A 219 -16.77 -13.55 12.22
N LEU A 220 -17.72 -13.79 11.31
CA LEU A 220 -18.67 -12.77 10.85
C LEU A 220 -19.45 -12.11 11.99
N THR A 221 -19.85 -12.87 13.02
CA THR A 221 -20.63 -12.32 14.15
C THR A 221 -19.84 -11.28 14.93
N ASP A 222 -18.56 -11.54 15.18
CA ASP A 222 -17.69 -10.61 15.89
C ASP A 222 -17.29 -9.43 14.98
N GLY A 223 -17.11 -9.65 13.67
CA GLY A 223 -16.92 -8.58 12.69
C GLY A 223 -18.10 -7.60 12.65
N LEU A 224 -19.36 -8.10 12.67
CA LEU A 224 -20.55 -7.25 12.74
C LEU A 224 -20.67 -6.48 14.07
N ARG A 225 -20.18 -7.04 15.18
CA ARG A 225 -20.08 -6.32 16.46
C ARG A 225 -19.05 -5.20 16.38
N LEU A 226 -17.86 -5.50 15.86
CA LEU A 226 -16.81 -4.48 15.66
C LEU A 226 -17.34 -3.32 14.80
N GLU A 227 -18.03 -3.59 13.69
CA GLU A 227 -18.64 -2.57 12.83
C GLU A 227 -19.64 -1.71 13.61
N THR A 228 -20.47 -2.32 14.46
CA THR A 228 -21.42 -1.61 15.32
C THR A 228 -20.71 -0.71 16.33
N ASP A 229 -19.67 -1.22 16.99
CA ASP A 229 -18.91 -0.47 18.00
C ASP A 229 -18.21 0.74 17.36
N LEU A 230 -17.55 0.56 16.23
CA LEU A 230 -16.91 1.65 15.48
C LEU A 230 -17.94 2.70 15.02
N ASN A 231 -19.14 2.27 14.58
CA ASN A 231 -20.24 3.19 14.23
C ASN A 231 -20.67 4.04 15.44
N VAL A 232 -20.79 3.44 16.63
CA VAL A 232 -21.17 4.16 17.86
C VAL A 232 -20.11 5.21 18.21
N ILE A 233 -18.83 4.86 18.14
CA ILE A 233 -17.73 5.79 18.42
C ILE A 233 -17.73 6.96 17.42
N LEU A 234 -17.97 6.71 16.13
CA LEU A 234 -18.07 7.77 15.12
C LEU A 234 -19.14 8.80 15.40
N GLN A 235 -20.22 8.45 16.12
CA GLN A 235 -21.29 9.39 16.44
C GLN A 235 -20.86 10.54 17.38
N SER A 236 -19.75 10.37 18.10
CA SER A 236 -19.20 11.39 19.00
C SER A 236 -18.24 12.36 18.31
N THR A 237 -17.90 12.14 17.04
CA THR A 237 -16.92 12.95 16.31
C THR A 237 -17.46 14.29 15.83
N TYR A 238 -16.58 15.29 15.71
CA TYR A 238 -16.89 16.57 15.09
C TYR A 238 -17.36 16.36 13.64
N ASP A 239 -16.66 15.54 12.88
CA ASP A 239 -16.94 15.30 11.46
C ASP A 239 -18.34 14.71 11.24
N ARG A 240 -18.84 13.88 12.16
CA ARG A 240 -20.23 13.39 12.11
C ARG A 240 -21.24 14.54 12.26
N SER A 241 -21.00 15.45 13.19
CA SER A 241 -21.85 16.62 13.44
C SER A 241 -21.80 17.58 12.25
N GLU A 242 -20.63 17.83 11.70
CA GLU A 242 -20.42 18.64 10.50
C GLU A 242 -21.11 18.03 9.27
N GLY A 243 -21.03 16.72 9.08
CA GLY A 243 -21.70 16.02 7.99
C GLY A 243 -23.22 16.23 8.01
N ILE A 244 -23.86 16.13 9.18
CA ILE A 244 -25.30 16.39 9.34
C ILE A 244 -25.61 17.86 9.08
N LYS A 245 -24.83 18.77 9.68
CA LYS A 245 -25.03 20.22 9.54
C LYS A 245 -24.89 20.68 8.09
N SER A 246 -23.83 20.28 7.42
CA SER A 246 -23.57 20.63 6.02
C SER A 246 -24.69 20.14 5.08
N PHE A 247 -25.20 18.92 5.33
CA PHE A 247 -26.35 18.37 4.58
C PHE A 247 -27.62 19.23 4.74
N LEU A 248 -27.96 19.62 5.99
CA LEU A 248 -29.10 20.46 6.27
C LEU A 248 -28.95 21.87 5.65
N GLU A 249 -27.75 22.43 5.68
CA GLU A 249 -27.40 23.74 5.12
C GLU A 249 -27.13 23.68 3.61
N LYS A 250 -27.16 22.52 2.98
CA LYS A 250 -26.91 22.32 1.52
C LYS A 250 -25.56 22.91 1.06
N ARG A 251 -24.53 22.78 1.86
CA ARG A 251 -23.16 23.19 1.53
C ARG A 251 -22.19 22.00 1.61
N PRO A 252 -21.02 22.10 0.98
CA PRO A 252 -19.95 21.11 1.20
C PRO A 252 -19.54 21.04 2.68
N PRO A 253 -19.26 19.83 3.21
CA PRO A 253 -18.73 19.67 4.56
C PRO A 253 -17.28 20.16 4.65
N ILE A 254 -16.87 20.56 5.86
CA ILE A 254 -15.48 20.89 6.19
C ILE A 254 -15.04 19.96 7.30
N PHE A 255 -14.53 18.79 6.91
CA PHE A 255 -14.06 17.78 7.82
C PHE A 255 -12.66 18.13 8.37
N LYS A 256 -12.46 17.86 9.67
CA LYS A 256 -11.22 18.17 10.38
C LYS A 256 -10.46 16.91 10.81
N GLY A 257 -11.12 15.75 10.86
CA GLY A 257 -10.57 14.52 11.41
C GLY A 257 -10.61 14.52 12.96
N GLU A 258 -11.61 15.15 13.55
CA GLU A 258 -11.82 15.28 14.99
C GLU A 258 -13.13 14.65 15.44
#